data_0cb816d2727766cfda6f4d04620a6ae5
#
_entry.id   0cb816d2727766cfda6f4d04620a6ae5
#
_cell.length_a   1.000
_cell.length_b   1.000
_cell.length_c   1.000
_cell.angle_alpha   90.00
_cell.angle_beta   90.00
_cell.angle_gamma   90.00
#
_symmetry.space_group_name_H-M   'P 1'
#
loop_
_entity.id
_entity.type
_entity.pdbx_description
1 polymer ?
#
loop_
_entity_poly.entity_id
_entity_poly.type
_entity_poly.pdbx_seq_one_letter_code
_entity_poly.pdbx_strand_id
1 'polypeptide(L)'
;TNEEWKIENQRTNIEVGDVLLTIVGSIGRSAVVQNNNHFALQRSVAVIKPCLINPLYLMHIVQSPQIQKWLTDNSKGTAQKGIYLNALSLMIIPIPPLAEQARIVEHIHIAYKQLDLISNALL
;
A
#
# COMPACT_ATOMS: atom_id res chain seq x y z
N THR A 1 -3.56 -15.75 16.98
CA THR A 1 -2.73 -16.62 17.81
C THR A 1 -1.26 -16.54 17.39
N ASN A 2 -0.36 -16.90 18.32
CA ASN A 2 1.08 -16.88 18.03
C ASN A 2 1.47 -17.81 16.87
N GLU A 3 0.73 -18.89 16.67
CA GLU A 3 1.00 -19.85 15.59
C GLU A 3 0.58 -19.27 14.21
N GLU A 4 -0.54 -18.60 14.16
CA GLU A 4 -0.97 -17.92 12.92
C GLU A 4 0.03 -16.83 12.52
N TRP A 5 0.51 -16.07 13.49
CA TRP A 5 1.56 -15.08 13.26
C TRP A 5 2.84 -15.71 12.72
N LYS A 6 3.28 -16.82 13.30
CA LYS A 6 4.49 -17.53 12.83
C LYS A 6 4.33 -18.07 11.42
N ILE A 7 3.15 -18.61 11.07
CA ILE A 7 2.88 -19.15 9.74
C ILE A 7 2.86 -18.03 8.69
N GLU A 8 2.22 -16.92 8.99
CA GLU A 8 2.19 -15.76 8.08
C GLU A 8 3.58 -15.15 7.92
N ASN A 9 4.33 -15.02 8.99
CA ASN A 9 5.71 -14.52 8.95
C ASN A 9 6.67 -15.47 8.22
N GLN A 10 6.42 -16.77 8.26
CA GLN A 10 7.20 -17.73 7.48
C GLN A 10 6.90 -17.64 5.99
N ARG A 11 5.66 -17.30 5.63
CA ARG A 11 5.26 -17.12 4.23
C ARG A 11 5.64 -15.77 3.68
N THR A 12 5.58 -14.73 4.52
CA THR A 12 5.79 -13.35 4.10
C THR A 12 6.71 -12.67 5.11
N ASN A 13 8.00 -12.75 4.87
CA ASN A 13 8.97 -12.04 5.67
C ASN A 13 8.86 -10.54 5.38
N ILE A 14 8.45 -9.75 6.37
CA ILE A 14 8.27 -8.30 6.20
C ILE A 14 9.65 -7.63 6.28
N GLU A 15 9.96 -6.86 5.25
CA GLU A 15 11.23 -6.15 5.13
C GLU A 15 10.99 -4.66 4.92
N VAL A 16 12.00 -3.86 5.26
CA VAL A 16 11.99 -2.43 4.94
C VAL A 16 11.84 -2.24 3.43
N GLY A 17 10.94 -1.36 3.03
CA GLY A 17 10.60 -1.13 1.62
C GLY A 17 9.40 -1.91 1.14
N ASP A 18 8.88 -2.85 1.93
CA ASP A 18 7.62 -3.52 1.59
C ASP A 18 6.45 -2.53 1.72
N VAL A 19 5.43 -2.71 0.89
CA VAL A 19 4.22 -1.90 0.93
C VAL A 19 3.09 -2.73 1.54
N LEU A 20 2.52 -2.21 2.62
CA LEU A 20 1.38 -2.84 3.29
C LEU A 20 0.09 -2.24 2.74
N LEU A 21 -0.89 -3.10 2.48
CA LEU A 21 -2.19 -2.69 1.92
C LEU A 21 -3.31 -3.36 2.70
N THR A 22 -4.25 -2.58 3.21
CA THR A 22 -5.43 -3.15 3.86
C THR A 22 -6.38 -3.73 2.82
N ILE A 23 -6.82 -4.97 3.03
CA ILE A 23 -7.64 -5.73 2.08
C ILE A 23 -8.96 -6.23 2.66
N VAL A 24 -9.23 -6.02 3.95
CA VAL A 24 -10.49 -6.43 4.61
C VAL A 24 -10.98 -5.28 5.49
N GLY A 25 -12.26 -5.00 5.42
CA GLY A 25 -12.88 -3.89 6.15
C GLY A 25 -12.56 -2.55 5.50
N SER A 26 -11.61 -1.82 6.04
CA SER A 26 -11.09 -0.57 5.44
C SER A 26 -10.11 -0.92 4.33
N ILE A 27 -10.59 -1.08 3.12
CA ILE A 27 -9.78 -1.48 1.97
C ILE A 27 -9.08 -0.26 1.36
N GLY A 28 -7.82 -0.43 0.97
CA GLY A 28 -7.10 0.55 0.16
C GLY A 28 -6.16 1.47 0.91
N ARG A 29 -6.01 1.33 2.22
CA ARG A 29 -4.99 2.06 2.97
C ARG A 29 -3.64 1.42 2.76
N SER A 30 -2.61 2.22 2.53
CA SER A 30 -1.27 1.71 2.26
C SER A 30 -0.20 2.48 3.02
N ALA A 31 0.89 1.78 3.32
CA ALA A 31 2.05 2.36 3.99
C ALA A 31 3.31 1.61 3.57
N VAL A 32 4.45 2.30 3.55
CA VAL A 32 5.76 1.68 3.32
C VAL A 32 6.39 1.32 4.66
N VAL A 33 6.92 0.11 4.76
CA VAL A 33 7.65 -0.33 5.95
C VAL A 33 8.98 0.41 6.03
N GLN A 34 9.20 1.19 7.09
CA GLN A 34 10.37 2.05 7.25
C GLN A 34 11.39 1.52 8.24
N ASN A 35 11.01 0.56 9.07
CA ASN A 35 11.90 -0.02 10.08
C ASN A 35 11.63 -1.52 10.25
N ASN A 36 12.55 -2.21 10.90
CA ASN A 36 12.47 -3.64 11.13
C ASN A 36 11.76 -4.01 12.44
N ASN A 37 10.90 -3.14 12.96
CA ASN A 37 10.16 -3.47 14.17
C ASN A 37 9.22 -4.66 13.90
N HIS A 38 9.29 -5.65 14.80
CA HIS A 38 8.39 -6.78 14.72
C HIS A 38 6.98 -6.33 15.05
N PHE A 39 6.08 -6.49 14.09
CA PHE A 39 4.65 -6.33 14.32
C PHE A 39 3.91 -7.49 13.68
N ALA A 40 2.88 -7.95 14.35
CA ALA A 40 2.04 -9.02 13.83
C ALA A 40 1.14 -8.45 12.75
N LEU A 41 1.21 -9.00 11.54
CA LEU A 41 0.27 -8.67 10.49
C LEU A 41 -1.05 -9.41 10.72
N GLN A 42 -2.13 -8.68 10.64
CA GLN A 42 -3.45 -9.28 10.61
C GLN A 42 -3.75 -9.77 9.19
N ARG A 43 -4.67 -10.74 9.07
CA ARG A 43 -5.13 -11.23 7.76
C ARG A 43 -5.77 -10.16 6.90
N SER A 44 -6.12 -9.02 7.51
CA SER A 44 -6.69 -7.88 6.82
C SER A 44 -5.66 -7.04 6.06
N VAL A 45 -4.38 -7.41 6.11
CA VAL A 45 -3.30 -6.65 5.48
C VAL A 45 -2.53 -7.56 4.52
N ALA A 46 -2.39 -7.12 3.27
CA ALA A 46 -1.51 -7.74 2.29
C ALA A 46 -0.14 -7.07 2.32
N VAL A 47 0.90 -7.86 2.07
CA VAL A 47 2.27 -7.37 1.93
C VAL A 47 2.64 -7.44 0.46
N ILE A 48 2.96 -6.29 -0.12
CA ILE A 48 3.45 -6.21 -1.49
C ILE A 48 4.95 -5.99 -1.43
N LYS A 49 5.70 -6.89 -2.07
CA LYS A 49 7.16 -6.79 -2.14
C LYS A 49 7.54 -6.17 -3.48
N PRO A 50 7.96 -4.89 -3.50
CA PRO A 50 8.34 -4.24 -4.75
C PRO A 50 9.60 -4.89 -5.33
N CYS A 51 9.56 -5.18 -6.63
CA CYS A 51 10.72 -5.66 -7.38
C CYS A 51 10.95 -4.71 -8.53
N LEU A 52 12.08 -4.00 -8.53
CA LEU A 52 12.44 -2.98 -9.54
C LEU A 52 11.41 -1.83 -9.60
N ILE A 53 10.72 -1.57 -8.50
CA ILE A 53 9.78 -0.46 -8.35
C ILE A 53 10.15 0.31 -7.09
N ASN A 54 10.09 1.64 -7.15
CA ASN A 54 10.25 2.49 -5.97
C ASN A 54 9.06 2.26 -5.02
N PRO A 55 9.29 1.86 -3.76
CA PRO A 55 8.19 1.57 -2.82
C PRO A 55 7.26 2.76 -2.58
N LEU A 56 7.78 3.98 -2.50
CA LEU A 56 6.97 5.18 -2.33
C LEU A 56 6.11 5.45 -3.55
N TYR A 57 6.65 5.21 -4.76
CA TYR A 57 5.88 5.30 -5.99
C TYR A 57 4.73 4.31 -5.97
N LEU A 58 5.00 3.06 -5.61
CA LEU A 58 3.97 2.02 -5.54
C LEU A 58 2.87 2.40 -4.54
N MET A 59 3.25 2.90 -3.36
CA MET A 59 2.29 3.37 -2.37
C MET A 59 1.39 4.48 -2.93
N HIS A 60 1.97 5.48 -3.61
CA HIS A 60 1.21 6.59 -4.17
C HIS A 60 0.28 6.14 -5.31
N ILE A 61 0.74 5.21 -6.16
CA ILE A 61 -0.10 4.67 -7.23
C ILE A 61 -1.29 3.88 -6.64
N VAL A 62 -1.05 3.08 -5.61
CA VAL A 62 -2.13 2.35 -4.93
C VAL A 62 -3.15 3.31 -4.34
N GLN A 63 -2.72 4.48 -3.88
CA GLN A 63 -3.61 5.51 -3.34
C GLN A 63 -4.32 6.34 -4.43
N SER A 64 -3.97 6.15 -5.70
CA SER A 64 -4.59 6.91 -6.79
C SER A 64 -6.07 6.56 -6.96
N PRO A 65 -6.90 7.51 -7.45
CA PRO A 65 -8.33 7.24 -7.62
C PRO A 65 -8.64 6.04 -8.50
N GLN A 66 -7.87 5.81 -9.56
CA GLN A 66 -8.09 4.67 -10.45
C GLN A 66 -7.87 3.33 -9.73
N ILE A 67 -6.80 3.22 -8.96
CA ILE A 67 -6.51 2.00 -8.22
C ILE A 67 -7.49 1.83 -7.07
N GLN A 68 -7.84 2.90 -6.36
CA GLN A 68 -8.85 2.84 -5.31
C GLN A 68 -10.21 2.35 -5.85
N LYS A 69 -10.59 2.81 -7.04
CA LYS A 69 -11.80 2.34 -7.72
C LYS A 69 -11.70 0.86 -8.06
N TRP A 70 -10.56 0.43 -8.60
CA TRP A 70 -10.33 -0.98 -8.92
C TRP A 70 -10.44 -1.86 -7.66
N LEU A 71 -9.85 -1.42 -6.56
CA LEU A 71 -9.91 -2.15 -5.29
C LEU A 71 -11.35 -2.27 -4.79
N THR A 72 -12.12 -1.19 -4.87
CA THR A 72 -13.53 -1.20 -4.49
C THR A 72 -14.35 -2.13 -5.39
N ASP A 73 -14.15 -2.06 -6.70
CA ASP A 73 -14.91 -2.86 -7.67
C ASP A 73 -14.59 -4.35 -7.55
N ASN A 74 -13.39 -4.71 -7.08
CA ASN A 74 -12.96 -6.10 -6.93
C ASN A 74 -13.11 -6.62 -5.49
N SER A 75 -13.66 -5.82 -4.59
CA SER A 75 -13.96 -6.26 -3.24
C SER A 75 -15.27 -7.06 -3.20
N LYS A 76 -15.34 -8.04 -2.31
CA LYS A 76 -16.50 -8.92 -2.17
C LYS A 76 -16.93 -9.03 -0.70
N GLY A 77 -18.21 -9.30 -0.49
CA GLY A 77 -18.81 -9.46 0.82
C GLY A 77 -19.88 -8.42 1.08
N THR A 78 -20.85 -8.76 1.93
CA THR A 78 -21.97 -7.88 2.27
C THR A 78 -21.80 -7.22 3.64
N ALA A 79 -21.40 -7.98 4.64
CA ALA A 79 -21.19 -7.47 6.00
C ALA A 79 -19.79 -6.88 6.18
N GLN A 80 -18.79 -7.52 5.59
CA GLN A 80 -17.41 -7.05 5.62
C GLN A 80 -16.79 -7.28 4.24
N LYS A 81 -16.43 -6.19 3.56
CA LYS A 81 -15.81 -6.27 2.24
C LYS A 81 -14.35 -6.67 2.35
N GLY A 82 -13.90 -7.48 1.40
CA GLY A 82 -12.51 -7.91 1.32
C GLY A 82 -12.09 -8.23 -0.11
N ILE A 83 -10.78 -8.24 -0.35
CA ILE A 83 -10.18 -8.61 -1.62
C ILE A 83 -9.34 -9.86 -1.40
N TYR A 84 -9.55 -10.88 -2.23
CA TYR A 84 -8.72 -12.08 -2.21
C TYR A 84 -7.34 -11.79 -2.82
N LEU A 85 -6.31 -12.44 -2.30
CA LEU A 85 -4.93 -12.24 -2.78
C LEU A 85 -4.77 -12.60 -4.25
N ASN A 86 -5.46 -13.63 -4.73
CA ASN A 86 -5.42 -13.99 -6.15
C ASN A 86 -6.06 -12.93 -7.04
N ALA A 87 -7.12 -12.26 -6.58
CA ALA A 87 -7.69 -11.12 -7.30
C ALA A 87 -6.73 -9.93 -7.27
N LEU A 88 -6.11 -9.66 -6.14
CA LEU A 88 -5.14 -8.58 -6.00
C LEU A 88 -3.95 -8.75 -6.95
N SER A 89 -3.51 -9.98 -7.19
CA SER A 89 -2.41 -10.29 -8.10
C SER A 89 -2.69 -9.92 -9.56
N LEU A 90 -3.96 -9.70 -9.90
CA LEU A 90 -4.37 -9.31 -11.25
C LEU A 90 -4.44 -7.78 -11.42
N MET A 91 -4.16 -7.02 -10.38
CA MET A 91 -4.15 -5.56 -10.45
C MET A 91 -3.05 -5.08 -11.39
N ILE A 92 -3.40 -4.20 -12.32
CA ILE A 92 -2.48 -3.63 -13.30
C ILE A 92 -2.16 -2.19 -12.89
N ILE A 93 -0.86 -1.88 -12.78
CA ILE A 93 -0.39 -0.55 -12.45
C ILE A 93 0.59 -0.06 -13.51
N PRO A 94 0.65 1.26 -13.79
CA PRO A 94 1.66 1.81 -14.70
C PRO A 94 3.03 1.80 -14.03
N ILE A 95 4.06 1.35 -14.75
CA ILE A 95 5.43 1.30 -14.24
C ILE A 95 6.35 2.06 -15.21
N PRO A 96 6.55 3.37 -15.00
CA PRO A 96 7.54 4.12 -15.76
C PRO A 96 8.96 3.75 -15.33
N PRO A 97 10.01 4.21 -16.03
CA PRO A 97 11.38 3.99 -15.59
C PRO A 97 11.63 4.48 -14.17
N LEU A 98 12.58 3.87 -13.46
CA LEU A 98 12.86 4.19 -12.05
C LEU A 98 13.15 5.67 -11.81
N ALA A 99 13.88 6.31 -12.73
CA ALA A 99 14.18 7.74 -12.62
C ALA A 99 12.90 8.60 -12.66
N GLU A 100 11.93 8.19 -13.47
CA GLU A 100 10.62 8.86 -13.53
C GLU A 100 9.80 8.62 -12.27
N GLN A 101 9.84 7.40 -11.73
CA GLN A 101 9.19 7.08 -10.47
C GLN A 101 9.71 7.98 -9.33
N ALA A 102 11.03 8.13 -9.23
CA ALA A 102 11.65 8.97 -8.23
C ALA A 102 11.21 10.45 -8.38
N ARG A 103 11.11 10.92 -9.61
CA ARG A 103 10.68 12.29 -9.90
C ARG A 103 9.22 12.51 -9.51
N ILE A 104 8.36 11.55 -9.80
CA ILE A 104 6.94 11.60 -9.42
C ILE A 104 6.80 11.65 -7.89
N VAL A 105 7.52 10.80 -7.16
CA VAL A 105 7.52 10.78 -5.69
C VAL A 105 7.94 12.14 -5.14
N GLU A 106 9.01 12.74 -5.68
CA GLU A 106 9.48 14.04 -5.24
C GLU A 106 8.43 15.14 -5.47
N HIS A 107 7.81 15.16 -6.64
CA HIS A 107 6.74 16.12 -6.94
C HIS A 107 5.55 15.98 -6.01
N ILE A 108 5.16 14.77 -5.66
CA ILE A 108 4.08 14.51 -4.71
C ILE A 108 4.46 15.05 -3.32
N HIS A 109 5.67 14.77 -2.86
CA HIS A 109 6.18 15.28 -1.57
C HIS A 109 6.16 16.82 -1.52
N ILE A 110 6.59 17.47 -2.59
CA ILE A 110 6.56 18.95 -2.69
C ILE A 110 5.11 19.45 -2.63
N ALA A 111 4.20 18.82 -3.35
CA ALA A 111 2.80 19.21 -3.36
C ALA A 111 2.16 19.06 -1.97
N TYR A 112 2.41 17.97 -1.26
CA TYR A 112 1.91 17.78 0.10
C TYR A 112 2.50 18.81 1.06
N LYS A 113 3.79 19.14 0.94
CA LYS A 113 4.42 20.19 1.74
C LYS A 113 3.75 21.55 1.55
N GLN A 114 3.45 21.90 0.30
CA GLN A 114 2.74 23.14 -0.01
C GLN A 114 1.33 23.16 0.55
N LEU A 115 0.61 22.04 0.46
CA LEU A 115 -0.73 21.90 1.03
C LEU A 115 -0.70 22.04 2.55
N ASP A 116 0.29 21.47 3.22
CA ASP A 116 0.45 21.61 4.67
C ASP A 116 0.70 23.06 5.07
N LEU A 117 1.54 23.79 4.31
CA LEU A 117 1.80 25.21 4.57
C LEU A 117 0.53 26.05 4.41
N ILE A 118 -0.28 25.78 3.39
CA ILE A 118 -1.55 26.49 3.17
C ILE A 118 -2.53 26.15 4.31
N SER A 119 -2.65 24.89 4.66
CA SER A 119 -3.52 24.44 5.76
C SER A 119 -3.14 25.12 7.08
N ASN A 120 -1.86 25.17 7.40
CA ASN A 120 -1.36 25.83 8.62
C ASN A 120 -1.60 27.34 8.60
N ALA A 121 -1.57 27.97 7.45
CA ALA A 121 -1.83 29.41 7.31
C ALA A 121 -3.31 29.76 7.50
N LEU A 122 -4.22 28.79 7.25
CA LEU A 122 -5.66 28.98 7.34
C LEU A 122 -6.22 28.66 8.73
N LEU A 123 -5.44 28.04 9.59
CA LEU A 123 -5.87 27.67 10.95
C LEU A 123 -5.73 28.83 11.97
#